data_137b0def6d13cc5269728c46b259bf52
#
_entry.id   137b0def6d13cc5269728c46b259bf52
#
_cell.length_a   1.000
_cell.length_b   1.000
_cell.length_c   1.000
_cell.angle_alpha   90.00
_cell.angle_beta   90.00
_cell.angle_gamma   90.00
#
_symmetry.space_group_name_H-M   'P 1'
#
loop_
_entity.id
_entity.type
_entity.pdbx_description
1 polymer ?
#
loop_
_entity_poly.entity_id
_entity_poly.type
_entity_poly.pdbx_seq_one_letter_code
_entity_poly.pdbx_strand_id
1 'polypeptide(L)'
;MKKLFFLLCLLPPLATAAHAQEARQDVSLSFMGTIQPYVNGGTNNTTFKATLGAGMLLSYRYQLTPNGAIEANYSYSRYTNKFINSFANARVLTSVQEATFAYVRTFPFKKFNPFLEGGGGVLFFSPLGGIRTTTYDTEMTESLIPIFGGGIAYELSPSWDLRVQYRGYVSKPQDFTLKYFPINRSYIVSQPAIGFAYHF
;
A
#
# COMPACT_ATOMS: atom_id res chain seq x y z
N MET A 1 -4.31 -9.80 -26.74
CA MET A 1 -5.08 -8.59 -27.02
C MET A 1 -6.61 -8.81 -26.97
N LYS A 2 -7.16 -9.92 -27.45
CA LYS A 2 -8.63 -10.19 -27.39
C LYS A 2 -9.23 -10.29 -25.97
N LYS A 3 -8.45 -10.79 -24.98
CA LYS A 3 -8.92 -10.94 -23.59
C LYS A 3 -9.03 -9.61 -22.83
N LEU A 4 -8.21 -8.61 -23.19
CA LEU A 4 -8.26 -7.27 -22.61
C LEU A 4 -9.48 -6.47 -23.08
N PHE A 5 -9.90 -6.71 -24.31
CA PHE A 5 -11.08 -6.07 -24.90
C PHE A 5 -12.39 -6.56 -24.26
N PHE A 6 -12.45 -7.83 -23.85
CA PHE A 6 -13.61 -8.40 -23.16
C PHE A 6 -13.77 -7.84 -21.75
N LEU A 7 -12.66 -7.54 -21.05
CA LEU A 7 -12.68 -6.93 -19.72
C LEU A 7 -13.16 -5.47 -19.79
N LEU A 8 -12.82 -4.75 -20.86
CA LEU A 8 -13.23 -3.36 -21.06
C LEU A 8 -14.71 -3.21 -21.43
N CYS A 9 -15.29 -4.22 -22.11
CA CYS A 9 -16.70 -4.23 -22.46
C CYS A 9 -17.66 -4.60 -21.31
N LEU A 10 -17.15 -5.17 -20.21
CA LEU A 10 -17.94 -5.49 -19.01
C LEU A 10 -18.08 -4.30 -18.05
N LEU A 11 -17.28 -3.24 -18.20
CA LEU A 11 -17.34 -2.04 -17.35
C LEU A 11 -18.58 -1.14 -17.58
N PRO A 12 -19.11 -0.94 -18.82
CA PRO A 12 -20.27 -0.07 -19.02
C PRO A 12 -21.58 -0.52 -18.36
N PRO A 13 -21.98 -1.82 -18.34
CA PRO A 13 -23.26 -2.21 -17.74
C PRO A 13 -23.25 -2.16 -16.20
N LEU A 14 -22.08 -2.13 -15.55
CA LEU A 14 -21.97 -1.95 -14.10
C LEU A 14 -22.19 -0.49 -13.69
N ALA A 15 -21.87 0.46 -14.56
CA ALA A 15 -22.01 1.89 -14.27
C ALA A 15 -23.49 2.39 -14.36
N THR A 16 -24.35 1.72 -15.13
CA THR A 16 -25.75 2.16 -15.31
C THR A 16 -26.70 1.68 -14.22
N ALA A 17 -26.34 0.65 -13.45
CA ALA A 17 -27.15 0.17 -12.32
C ALA A 17 -27.02 1.03 -11.05
N ALA A 18 -26.10 1.98 -11.03
CA ALA A 18 -25.72 2.73 -9.83
C ALA A 18 -26.57 3.98 -9.54
N HIS A 19 -27.44 4.39 -10.46
CA HIS A 19 -28.18 5.67 -10.33
C HIS A 19 -29.42 5.63 -9.42
N ALA A 20 -29.75 4.53 -8.77
CA ALA A 20 -30.95 4.39 -7.94
C ALA A 20 -30.72 3.98 -6.48
N GLN A 21 -29.49 3.79 -6.06
CA GLN A 21 -29.14 3.53 -4.64
C GLN A 21 -28.28 4.66 -4.09
N GLU A 22 -28.54 5.06 -2.84
CA GLU A 22 -27.58 5.89 -2.08
C GLU A 22 -26.17 5.37 -2.33
N ALA A 23 -25.26 6.25 -2.70
CA ALA A 23 -23.89 5.91 -3.10
C ALA A 23 -23.18 5.13 -1.97
N ARG A 24 -23.27 3.79 -2.04
CA ARG A 24 -22.70 2.88 -1.04
C ARG A 24 -21.31 2.41 -1.39
N GLN A 25 -20.83 2.82 -2.53
CA GLN A 25 -19.56 2.35 -3.06
C GLN A 25 -18.71 3.54 -3.47
N ASP A 26 -17.41 3.44 -3.21
CA ASP A 26 -16.44 4.38 -3.74
C ASP A 26 -15.20 3.65 -4.26
N VAL A 27 -14.61 4.22 -5.30
CA VAL A 27 -13.30 3.84 -5.82
C VAL A 27 -12.37 5.02 -5.68
N SER A 28 -11.19 4.82 -5.13
CA SER A 28 -10.19 5.88 -5.02
C SER A 28 -8.86 5.50 -5.64
N LEU A 29 -8.20 6.48 -6.24
CA LEU A 29 -6.83 6.39 -6.72
C LEU A 29 -6.00 7.47 -6.05
N SER A 30 -4.92 7.05 -5.40
CA SER A 30 -4.03 7.93 -4.64
C SER A 30 -2.58 7.75 -5.04
N PHE A 31 -1.83 8.84 -5.05
CA PHE A 31 -0.37 8.80 -5.03
C PHE A 31 0.09 8.53 -3.60
N MET A 32 1.07 7.66 -3.46
CA MET A 32 1.53 7.18 -2.16
C MET A 32 3.05 7.28 -2.04
N GLY A 33 3.51 7.81 -0.91
CA GLY A 33 4.89 7.69 -0.45
C GLY A 33 5.07 6.44 0.40
N THR A 34 6.26 5.84 0.39
CA THR A 34 6.63 4.75 1.31
C THR A 34 7.87 5.15 2.08
N ILE A 35 7.75 5.25 3.40
CA ILE A 35 8.82 5.67 4.31
C ILE A 35 9.11 4.50 5.24
N GLN A 36 10.34 4.04 5.22
CA GLN A 36 10.81 2.98 6.12
C GLN A 36 11.80 3.54 7.12
N PRO A 37 11.68 3.19 8.41
CA PRO A 37 12.63 3.62 9.41
C PRO A 37 13.99 2.95 9.22
N TYR A 38 14.97 3.56 9.82
CA TYR A 38 16.30 3.01 9.94
C TYR A 38 16.30 1.85 10.94
N VAL A 39 16.85 0.70 10.56
CA VAL A 39 16.93 -0.45 11.46
C VAL A 39 18.39 -0.86 11.62
N ASN A 40 18.90 -0.75 12.84
CA ASN A 40 20.20 -1.28 13.23
C ASN A 40 19.99 -2.57 14.00
N GLY A 41 20.69 -3.62 13.65
CA GLY A 41 20.62 -4.89 14.37
C GLY A 41 21.07 -6.07 13.53
N GLY A 42 21.46 -7.12 14.19
CA GLY A 42 21.98 -8.34 13.58
C GLY A 42 23.38 -8.68 14.04
N THR A 43 23.79 -9.92 13.75
CA THR A 43 25.07 -10.50 14.12
C THR A 43 26.13 -9.72 13.39
N ASN A 44 26.64 -8.87 13.14
CA ASN A 44 27.66 -8.14 12.37
C ASN A 44 27.36 -6.65 12.20
N ASN A 45 26.64 -6.04 13.15
CA ASN A 45 26.34 -4.61 13.12
C ASN A 45 25.72 -4.16 11.78
N THR A 46 24.84 -5.00 11.22
CA THR A 46 24.20 -4.74 9.94
C THR A 46 23.21 -3.60 10.07
N THR A 47 23.30 -2.64 9.19
CA THR A 47 22.39 -1.52 9.07
C THR A 47 21.50 -1.69 7.85
N PHE A 48 20.18 -1.65 8.06
CA PHE A 48 19.19 -1.61 7.00
C PHE A 48 18.69 -0.20 6.79
N LYS A 49 18.71 0.26 5.54
CA LYS A 49 18.15 1.54 5.10
C LYS A 49 17.34 1.31 3.84
N ALA A 50 16.16 1.91 3.75
CA ALA A 50 15.47 2.04 2.49
C ALA A 50 15.42 3.50 2.04
N THR A 51 15.39 3.71 0.74
CA THR A 51 15.12 5.04 0.19
C THR A 51 13.64 5.36 0.32
N LEU A 52 13.29 6.64 0.26
CA LEU A 52 11.90 7.04 0.08
C LEU A 52 11.35 6.34 -1.18
N GLY A 53 10.25 5.60 -1.01
CA GLY A 53 9.53 4.98 -2.10
C GLY A 53 8.41 5.86 -2.61
N ALA A 54 8.04 5.66 -3.87
CA ALA A 54 6.86 6.25 -4.47
C ALA A 54 5.99 5.16 -5.10
N GLY A 55 4.69 5.36 -5.09
CA GLY A 55 3.75 4.38 -5.60
C GLY A 55 2.35 4.93 -5.81
N MET A 56 1.45 4.01 -6.11
CA MET A 56 0.02 4.28 -6.28
C MET A 56 -0.77 3.32 -5.38
N LEU A 57 -1.89 3.79 -4.89
CA LEU A 57 -2.84 3.04 -4.10
C LEU A 57 -4.21 3.15 -4.76
N LEU A 58 -4.77 2.00 -5.13
CA LEU A 58 -6.14 1.84 -5.59
C LEU A 58 -6.95 1.24 -4.44
N SER A 59 -8.07 1.87 -4.09
CA SER A 59 -8.96 1.38 -3.04
C SER A 59 -10.38 1.28 -3.55
N TYR A 60 -11.06 0.23 -3.15
CA TYR A 60 -12.50 0.05 -3.34
C TYR A 60 -13.15 -0.10 -1.98
N ARG A 61 -14.11 0.77 -1.67
CA ARG A 61 -14.81 0.81 -0.39
C ARG A 61 -16.29 0.52 -0.59
N TYR A 62 -16.82 -0.36 0.26
CA TYR A 62 -18.24 -0.69 0.32
C TYR A 62 -18.80 -0.33 1.70
N GLN A 63 -19.78 0.56 1.74
CA GLN A 63 -20.46 1.01 2.95
C GLN A 63 -21.39 -0.06 3.48
N LEU A 64 -21.10 -0.58 4.68
CA LEU A 64 -21.95 -1.53 5.40
C LEU A 64 -23.00 -0.82 6.25
N THR A 65 -22.60 0.30 6.84
CA THR A 65 -23.43 1.16 7.70
C THR A 65 -23.12 2.61 7.37
N PRO A 66 -23.95 3.59 7.79
CA PRO A 66 -23.67 5.00 7.53
C PRO A 66 -22.27 5.47 7.92
N ASN A 67 -21.65 4.81 8.90
CA ASN A 67 -20.33 5.20 9.43
C ASN A 67 -19.29 4.07 9.36
N GLY A 68 -19.60 2.94 8.75
CA GLY A 68 -18.71 1.78 8.71
C GLY A 68 -18.67 1.15 7.33
N ALA A 69 -17.48 0.85 6.85
CA ALA A 69 -17.26 0.27 5.54
C ALA A 69 -16.19 -0.82 5.57
N ILE A 70 -16.20 -1.68 4.55
CA ILE A 70 -15.08 -2.56 4.21
C ILE A 70 -14.36 -1.95 3.03
N GLU A 71 -13.04 -1.95 3.08
CA GLU A 71 -12.19 -1.44 2.02
C GLU A 71 -11.21 -2.52 1.56
N ALA A 72 -11.16 -2.75 0.25
CA ALA A 72 -10.14 -3.55 -0.41
C ALA A 72 -9.12 -2.62 -1.06
N ASN A 73 -7.85 -2.86 -0.81
CA ASN A 73 -6.77 -2.03 -1.28
C ASN A 73 -5.77 -2.84 -2.10
N TYR A 74 -5.29 -2.23 -3.18
CA TYR A 74 -4.14 -2.71 -3.92
C TYR A 74 -3.16 -1.56 -4.09
N SER A 75 -1.91 -1.77 -3.70
CA SER A 75 -0.86 -0.78 -3.92
C SER A 75 0.33 -1.36 -4.67
N TYR A 76 1.00 -0.48 -5.39
CA TYR A 76 2.26 -0.75 -6.05
C TYR A 76 3.24 0.37 -5.74
N SER A 77 4.41 0.01 -5.20
CA SER A 77 5.47 0.96 -4.88
C SER A 77 6.84 0.42 -5.23
N ARG A 78 7.82 1.33 -5.41
CA ARG A 78 9.22 1.00 -5.66
C ARG A 78 10.13 1.77 -4.74
N TYR A 79 11.13 1.09 -4.20
CA TYR A 79 12.19 1.69 -3.41
C TYR A 79 13.47 0.83 -3.46
N THR A 80 14.58 1.39 -3.01
CA THR A 80 15.84 0.66 -2.95
C THR A 80 16.18 0.33 -1.50
N ASN A 81 16.30 -0.95 -1.21
CA ASN A 81 16.84 -1.46 0.04
C ASN A 81 18.38 -1.41 0.01
N LYS A 82 18.97 -0.93 1.09
CA LYS A 82 20.43 -0.87 1.29
C LYS A 82 20.76 -1.62 2.55
N PHE A 83 21.60 -2.63 2.40
CA PHE A 83 22.17 -3.40 3.51
C PHE A 83 23.64 -3.00 3.62
N ILE A 84 24.05 -2.52 4.78
CA ILE A 84 25.41 -2.05 5.02
C ILE A 84 25.93 -2.78 6.24
N ASN A 85 27.02 -3.52 6.09
CA ASN A 85 27.79 -4.07 7.21
C ASN A 85 29.29 -3.75 7.04
N SER A 86 30.11 -4.14 8.02
CA SER A 86 31.54 -3.89 8.01
C SER A 86 32.31 -4.56 6.87
N PHE A 87 31.69 -5.54 6.19
CA PHE A 87 32.36 -6.38 5.20
C PHE A 87 31.78 -6.25 3.78
N ALA A 88 30.51 -5.83 3.66
CA ALA A 88 29.84 -5.76 2.38
C ALA A 88 28.70 -4.72 2.36
N ASN A 89 28.46 -4.17 1.18
CA ASN A 89 27.32 -3.31 0.91
C ASN A 89 26.48 -3.94 -0.20
N ALA A 90 25.20 -4.19 0.09
CA ALA A 90 24.27 -4.66 -0.90
C ALA A 90 23.16 -3.63 -1.15
N ARG A 91 22.76 -3.50 -2.40
CA ARG A 91 21.63 -2.67 -2.82
C ARG A 91 20.67 -3.52 -3.62
N VAL A 92 19.39 -3.48 -3.27
CA VAL A 92 18.35 -4.24 -3.98
C VAL A 92 17.23 -3.26 -4.31
N LEU A 93 17.04 -3.01 -5.61
CA LEU A 93 15.86 -2.30 -6.08
C LEU A 93 14.67 -3.27 -5.96
N THR A 94 13.68 -2.90 -5.19
CA THR A 94 12.54 -3.76 -4.86
C THR A 94 11.26 -3.09 -5.33
N SER A 95 10.42 -3.84 -6.04
CA SER A 95 9.01 -3.51 -6.21
C SER A 95 8.20 -4.24 -5.17
N VAL A 96 7.24 -3.54 -4.59
CA VAL A 96 6.32 -4.09 -3.59
C VAL A 96 4.91 -3.93 -4.11
N GLN A 97 4.21 -5.05 -4.14
CA GLN A 97 2.78 -5.10 -4.36
C GLN A 97 2.11 -5.45 -3.03
N GLU A 98 1.02 -4.79 -2.74
CA GLU A 98 0.27 -4.98 -1.51
C GLU A 98 -1.19 -5.22 -1.86
N ALA A 99 -1.78 -6.27 -1.29
CA ALA A 99 -3.21 -6.55 -1.34
C ALA A 99 -3.73 -6.64 0.10
N THR A 100 -4.62 -5.72 0.50
CA THR A 100 -5.10 -5.63 1.88
C THR A 100 -6.61 -5.43 1.95
N PHE A 101 -7.18 -5.86 3.07
CA PHE A 101 -8.55 -5.59 3.45
C PHE A 101 -8.57 -4.88 4.80
N ALA A 102 -9.42 -3.87 4.92
CA ALA A 102 -9.58 -3.08 6.12
C ALA A 102 -11.04 -2.83 6.46
N TYR A 103 -11.35 -2.73 7.73
CA TYR A 103 -12.55 -2.07 8.21
C TYR A 103 -12.26 -0.59 8.39
N VAL A 104 -13.15 0.24 7.86
CA VAL A 104 -13.04 1.70 7.91
C VAL A 104 -14.19 2.26 8.74
N ARG A 105 -13.87 3.09 9.72
CA ARG A 105 -14.84 3.84 10.51
C ARG A 105 -14.74 5.30 10.17
N THR A 106 -15.81 5.88 9.62
CA THR A 106 -15.90 7.29 9.24
C THR A 106 -16.64 8.10 10.31
N PHE A 107 -16.21 9.33 10.54
CA PHE A 107 -16.80 10.29 11.47
C PHE A 107 -17.24 11.53 10.68
N PRO A 108 -18.45 11.53 10.08
CA PRO A 108 -18.87 12.61 9.20
C PRO A 108 -19.02 13.94 9.96
N PHE A 109 -18.39 14.98 9.43
CA PHE A 109 -18.47 16.34 9.94
C PHE A 109 -18.59 17.34 8.80
N LYS A 110 -19.80 17.62 8.36
CA LYS A 110 -20.09 18.48 7.20
C LYS A 110 -19.38 17.96 5.94
N LYS A 111 -18.46 18.77 5.36
CA LYS A 111 -17.65 18.39 4.19
C LYS A 111 -16.37 17.63 4.55
N PHE A 112 -16.02 17.55 5.83
CA PHE A 112 -14.84 16.81 6.30
C PHE A 112 -15.28 15.50 6.90
N ASN A 113 -14.80 14.41 6.35
CA ASN A 113 -15.11 13.05 6.79
C ASN A 113 -13.83 12.36 7.28
N PRO A 114 -13.37 12.62 8.53
CA PRO A 114 -12.28 11.88 9.12
C PRO A 114 -12.62 10.41 9.19
N PHE A 115 -11.63 9.55 9.03
CA PHE A 115 -11.80 8.10 9.14
C PHE A 115 -10.58 7.43 9.77
N LEU A 116 -10.83 6.28 10.35
CA LEU A 116 -9.81 5.35 10.84
C LEU A 116 -9.99 4.01 10.13
N GLU A 117 -8.88 3.35 9.88
CA GLU A 117 -8.86 2.04 9.24
C GLU A 117 -8.00 1.05 10.01
N GLY A 118 -8.38 -0.22 9.97
CA GLY A 118 -7.62 -1.32 10.53
C GLY A 118 -7.94 -2.62 9.84
N GLY A 119 -6.92 -3.43 9.60
CA GLY A 119 -7.09 -4.67 8.86
C GLY A 119 -5.79 -5.44 8.67
N GLY A 120 -5.69 -6.15 7.57
CA GLY A 120 -4.49 -6.91 7.22
C GLY A 120 -4.47 -7.32 5.76
N GLY A 121 -3.36 -7.92 5.36
CA GLY A 121 -3.18 -8.39 3.99
C GLY A 121 -1.82 -8.99 3.74
N VAL A 122 -1.44 -9.02 2.48
CA VAL A 122 -0.23 -9.65 1.99
C VAL A 122 0.61 -8.64 1.22
N LEU A 123 1.92 -8.67 1.48
CA LEU A 123 2.93 -7.99 0.68
C LEU A 123 3.69 -9.00 -0.18
N PHE A 124 3.90 -8.64 -1.44
CA PHE A 124 4.73 -9.37 -2.37
C PHE A 124 5.95 -8.51 -2.71
N PHE A 125 7.13 -8.97 -2.32
CA PHE A 125 8.39 -8.30 -2.59
C PHE A 125 9.05 -8.94 -3.79
N SER A 126 9.22 -8.17 -4.87
CA SER A 126 9.89 -8.63 -6.08
C SER A 126 11.18 -7.84 -6.28
N PRO A 127 12.35 -8.46 -6.13
CA PRO A 127 13.62 -7.82 -6.45
C PRO A 127 13.70 -7.58 -7.96
N LEU A 128 14.11 -6.37 -8.34
CA LEU A 128 14.30 -5.99 -9.74
C LEU A 128 15.78 -6.06 -10.08
N GLY A 129 16.13 -6.90 -11.06
CA GLY A 129 17.47 -6.96 -11.63
C GLY A 129 17.82 -5.66 -12.38
N GLY A 130 19.11 -5.27 -12.40
CA GLY A 130 19.59 -4.10 -13.13
C GLY A 130 20.78 -3.43 -12.48
N ILE A 131 21.23 -2.30 -13.07
CA ILE A 131 22.44 -1.53 -12.67
C ILE A 131 22.44 -1.10 -11.19
N ARG A 132 21.27 -1.06 -10.54
CA ARG A 132 21.10 -0.65 -9.13
C ARG A 132 20.95 -1.79 -8.15
N THR A 133 20.97 -3.04 -8.63
CA THR A 133 20.87 -4.24 -7.81
C THR A 133 22.20 -4.95 -7.84
N THR A 134 22.79 -5.21 -6.68
CA THR A 134 23.94 -6.12 -6.58
C THR A 134 23.42 -7.51 -6.93
N THR A 135 24.07 -8.18 -7.89
CA THR A 135 23.61 -9.46 -8.43
C THR A 135 23.74 -10.55 -7.37
N TYR A 136 22.65 -10.82 -6.68
CA TYR A 136 22.45 -12.00 -5.84
C TYR A 136 21.25 -12.76 -6.38
N ASP A 137 21.23 -14.05 -6.15
CA ASP A 137 20.08 -14.90 -6.45
C ASP A 137 18.98 -14.56 -5.42
N THR A 138 18.11 -13.61 -5.78
CA THR A 138 17.09 -13.07 -4.88
C THR A 138 15.72 -13.58 -5.31
N GLU A 139 15.02 -14.26 -4.39
CA GLU A 139 13.69 -14.80 -4.63
C GLU A 139 12.59 -13.83 -4.20
N MET A 140 11.40 -13.99 -4.80
CA MET A 140 10.19 -13.32 -4.32
C MET A 140 9.86 -13.76 -2.90
N THR A 141 9.49 -12.81 -2.07
CA THR A 141 9.11 -13.08 -0.68
C THR A 141 7.73 -12.51 -0.39
N GLU A 142 6.91 -13.30 0.29
CA GLU A 142 5.59 -12.91 0.75
C GLU A 142 5.60 -12.64 2.25
N SER A 143 4.79 -11.67 2.69
CA SER A 143 4.65 -11.37 4.11
C SER A 143 3.22 -10.99 4.45
N LEU A 144 2.66 -11.67 5.44
CA LEU A 144 1.39 -11.27 6.05
C LEU A 144 1.63 -10.07 6.95
N ILE A 145 0.77 -9.06 6.83
CA ILE A 145 0.90 -7.81 7.58
C ILE A 145 -0.42 -7.37 8.20
N PRO A 146 -0.41 -6.87 9.43
CA PRO A 146 -1.47 -6.02 9.94
C PRO A 146 -1.30 -4.61 9.39
N ILE A 147 -2.42 -3.97 9.03
CA ILE A 147 -2.45 -2.57 8.61
C ILE A 147 -3.31 -1.75 9.57
N PHE A 148 -2.94 -0.49 9.74
CA PHE A 148 -3.69 0.50 10.48
C PHE A 148 -3.48 1.87 9.85
N GLY A 149 -4.45 2.74 9.99
CA GLY A 149 -4.33 4.06 9.40
C GLY A 149 -5.51 4.95 9.71
N GLY A 150 -5.53 6.06 9.04
CA GLY A 150 -6.61 7.01 9.08
C GLY A 150 -6.35 8.18 8.14
N GLY A 151 -7.37 8.97 7.93
CA GLY A 151 -7.28 10.08 7.02
C GLY A 151 -8.50 10.99 7.09
N ILE A 152 -8.57 11.86 6.12
CA ILE A 152 -9.68 12.79 5.93
C ILE A 152 -10.09 12.71 4.47
N ALA A 153 -11.39 12.51 4.23
CA ALA A 153 -12.01 12.71 2.94
C ALA A 153 -12.71 14.07 2.97
N TYR A 154 -12.39 14.94 2.01
CA TYR A 154 -12.98 16.25 1.84
C TYR A 154 -13.92 16.22 0.64
N GLU A 155 -15.20 16.47 0.86
CA GLU A 155 -16.22 16.47 -0.18
C GLU A 155 -16.05 17.68 -1.12
N LEU A 156 -15.62 17.40 -2.35
CA LEU A 156 -15.52 18.41 -3.42
C LEU A 156 -16.87 18.57 -4.12
N SER A 157 -17.57 17.46 -4.34
CA SER A 157 -18.89 17.38 -4.94
C SER A 157 -19.63 16.14 -4.42
N PRO A 158 -20.93 15.96 -4.69
CA PRO A 158 -21.67 14.78 -4.26
C PRO A 158 -21.08 13.45 -4.73
N SER A 159 -20.27 13.45 -5.80
CA SER A 159 -19.65 12.24 -6.36
C SER A 159 -18.13 12.19 -6.20
N TRP A 160 -17.48 13.24 -5.69
CA TRP A 160 -16.02 13.32 -5.64
C TRP A 160 -15.49 13.82 -4.31
N ASP A 161 -14.57 13.07 -3.72
CA ASP A 161 -13.82 13.46 -2.53
C ASP A 161 -12.32 13.60 -2.85
N LEU A 162 -11.68 14.58 -2.22
CA LEU A 162 -10.25 14.63 -2.05
C LEU A 162 -9.91 13.84 -0.78
N ARG A 163 -9.10 12.77 -0.90
CA ARG A 163 -8.71 11.94 0.21
C ARG A 163 -7.23 12.12 0.55
N VAL A 164 -6.95 12.46 1.79
CA VAL A 164 -5.60 12.49 2.37
C VAL A 164 -5.56 11.47 3.48
N GLN A 165 -4.64 10.51 3.40
CA GLN A 165 -4.58 9.41 4.36
C GLN A 165 -3.15 9.05 4.72
N TYR A 166 -3.00 8.51 5.92
CA TYR A 166 -1.79 7.88 6.41
C TYR A 166 -2.10 6.43 6.73
N ARG A 167 -1.32 5.53 6.17
CA ARG A 167 -1.39 4.10 6.45
C ARG A 167 -0.07 3.64 7.04
N GLY A 168 -0.13 2.69 7.93
CA GLY A 168 1.02 2.03 8.50
C GLY A 168 0.83 0.53 8.51
N TYR A 169 1.92 -0.20 8.34
CA TYR A 169 1.95 -1.65 8.55
C TYR A 169 3.21 -2.09 9.26
N VAL A 170 3.10 -3.18 9.99
CA VAL A 170 4.24 -3.80 10.66
C VAL A 170 4.84 -4.86 9.74
N SER A 171 6.11 -4.72 9.42
CA SER A 171 6.86 -5.67 8.60
C SER A 171 8.21 -6.01 9.23
N LYS A 172 8.84 -7.05 8.71
CA LYS A 172 10.24 -7.38 8.99
C LYS A 172 11.08 -7.07 7.75
N PRO A 173 12.37 -6.74 7.89
CA PRO A 173 13.28 -6.66 6.76
C PRO A 173 13.27 -7.98 6.01
N GLN A 174 13.15 -7.91 4.68
CA GLN A 174 13.17 -9.10 3.84
C GLN A 174 14.61 -9.58 3.69
N ASP A 175 14.85 -10.83 4.01
CA ASP A 175 16.20 -11.42 3.96
C ASP A 175 16.67 -11.69 2.52
N PHE A 176 15.76 -11.71 1.53
CA PHE A 176 16.02 -12.03 0.11
C PHE A 176 17.04 -13.17 -0.07
N THR A 177 17.01 -14.18 0.81
CA THR A 177 18.00 -15.26 0.89
C THR A 177 19.45 -14.78 1.17
N LEU A 178 19.66 -13.55 1.57
CA LEU A 178 20.96 -12.99 1.90
C LEU A 178 21.41 -13.48 3.29
N LYS A 179 21.94 -14.70 3.38
CA LYS A 179 22.38 -15.37 4.64
C LYS A 179 23.37 -14.54 5.49
N TYR A 180 24.01 -13.54 4.89
CA TYR A 180 25.02 -12.70 5.55
C TYR A 180 24.43 -11.47 6.27
N PHE A 181 23.12 -11.21 6.16
CA PHE A 181 22.47 -10.02 6.71
C PHE A 181 21.21 -10.33 7.53
N PRO A 182 21.28 -11.22 8.54
CA PRO A 182 20.10 -11.57 9.33
C PRO A 182 19.69 -10.39 10.21
N ILE A 183 18.51 -9.84 9.97
CA ILE A 183 17.89 -8.80 10.81
C ILE A 183 16.51 -9.30 11.24
N ASN A 184 16.36 -9.64 12.52
CA ASN A 184 15.09 -10.11 13.09
C ASN A 184 14.45 -9.02 13.97
N ARG A 185 14.15 -7.86 13.38
CA ARG A 185 13.43 -6.78 14.05
C ARG A 185 12.24 -6.34 13.22
N SER A 186 11.07 -6.26 13.84
CA SER A 186 9.90 -5.66 13.20
C SER A 186 10.02 -4.14 13.19
N TYR A 187 9.51 -3.50 12.15
CA TYR A 187 9.45 -2.05 12.02
C TYR A 187 8.11 -1.64 11.38
N ILE A 188 7.74 -0.39 11.59
CA ILE A 188 6.54 0.19 11.01
C ILE A 188 6.94 0.91 9.71
N VAL A 189 6.29 0.54 8.63
CA VAL A 189 6.36 1.25 7.35
C VAL A 189 5.23 2.26 7.31
N SER A 190 5.55 3.49 6.93
CA SER A 190 4.61 4.60 6.83
C SER A 190 4.27 4.89 5.37
N GLN A 191 3.00 5.01 5.06
CA GLN A 191 2.49 5.24 3.72
C GLN A 191 1.54 6.46 3.70
N PRO A 192 2.06 7.70 3.68
CA PRO A 192 1.23 8.86 3.38
C PRO A 192 0.74 8.79 1.94
N ALA A 193 -0.55 9.10 1.73
CA ALA A 193 -1.16 9.08 0.42
C ALA A 193 -2.15 10.24 0.24
N ILE A 194 -2.26 10.71 -1.01
CA ILE A 194 -3.22 11.73 -1.42
C ILE A 194 -3.82 11.34 -2.76
N GLY A 195 -5.13 11.49 -2.92
CA GLY A 195 -5.81 11.10 -4.13
C GLY A 195 -7.27 11.51 -4.15
N PHE A 196 -8.00 11.01 -5.13
CA PHE A 196 -9.40 11.27 -5.31
C PHE A 196 -10.21 9.98 -5.18
N ALA A 197 -11.40 10.10 -4.60
CA ALA A 197 -12.39 9.05 -4.53
C ALA A 197 -13.64 9.45 -5.31
N TYR A 198 -14.20 8.51 -6.04
CA TYR A 198 -15.46 8.64 -6.77
C TYR A 198 -16.52 7.75 -6.15
N HIS A 199 -17.67 8.34 -5.82
CA HIS A 199 -18.84 7.67 -5.24
C HIS A 199 -19.87 7.32 -6.31
N PHE A 200 -20.43 6.11 -6.25
CA PHE A 200 -21.46 5.61 -7.19
C PHE A 200 -22.42 4.62 -6.53
#